data_669f9b9d84a2a649cd142fc6bd375fa2
#
_entry.id   669f9b9d84a2a649cd142fc6bd375fa2
#
_cell.length_a   1.000
_cell.length_b   1.000
_cell.length_c   1.000
_cell.angle_alpha   90.00
_cell.angle_beta   90.00
_cell.angle_gamma   90.00
#
_symmetry.space_group_name_H-M   'P 1'
#
loop_
_entity.id
_entity.type
_entity.pdbx_description
1 polymer ?
#
loop_
_entity_poly.entity_id
_entity_poly.type
_entity_poly.pdbx_seq_one_letter_code
_entity_poly.pdbx_strand_id
1 'polypeptide(L)'
;MIMTTKIFLFGALLLLASCSTISKFDQYAYSQTTSLKVDVLNVMGHATDSFAVHADEVLQVQTEMSKMYEYEKNRPKNIITEKMWTVLNDSTGHLFGGFITRWKKEGKLDPVFIKESQGVIGSSFDEISQLESGKIKSQQVTN
;
A
#
# COMPACT_ATOMS: atom_id res chain seq x y z
N MET A 1 52.70 -15.74 18.26
CA MET A 1 52.00 -15.80 16.95
C MET A 1 50.60 -16.39 17.03
N ILE A 2 49.96 -16.44 18.20
CA ILE A 2 48.63 -17.05 18.44
C ILE A 2 47.55 -16.01 18.80
N MET A 3 47.94 -14.74 19.04
CA MET A 3 46.97 -13.70 19.49
C MET A 3 46.30 -12.93 18.37
N THR A 4 46.82 -12.92 17.17
CA THR A 4 46.28 -12.17 16.04
C THR A 4 45.13 -12.88 15.32
N THR A 5 45.04 -14.21 15.40
CA THR A 5 44.01 -14.99 14.70
C THR A 5 42.63 -14.95 15.39
N LYS A 6 42.57 -14.71 16.70
CA LYS A 6 41.31 -14.65 17.46
C LYS A 6 40.56 -13.33 17.27
N ILE A 7 41.25 -12.24 16.94
CA ILE A 7 40.63 -10.94 16.69
C ILE A 7 39.94 -10.90 15.31
N PHE A 8 40.46 -11.63 14.35
CA PHE A 8 39.87 -11.70 13.00
C PHE A 8 38.57 -12.49 12.92
N LEU A 9 38.38 -13.49 13.79
CA LEU A 9 37.13 -14.28 13.84
C LEU A 9 35.98 -13.53 14.53
N PHE A 10 36.27 -12.59 15.41
CA PHE A 10 35.21 -11.81 16.09
C PHE A 10 34.68 -10.66 15.22
N GLY A 11 35.47 -10.18 14.28
CA GLY A 11 35.06 -9.12 13.34
C GLY A 11 34.12 -9.60 12.23
N ALA A 12 34.13 -10.89 11.89
CA ALA A 12 33.33 -11.47 10.81
C ALA A 12 31.88 -11.79 11.21
N LEU A 13 31.56 -11.79 12.53
CA LEU A 13 30.25 -12.18 13.05
C LEU A 13 29.24 -11.01 13.15
N LEU A 14 29.70 -9.77 12.90
CA LEU A 14 28.89 -8.54 13.08
C LEU A 14 28.17 -8.06 11.79
N LEU A 15 28.27 -8.77 10.67
CA LEU A 15 27.73 -8.31 9.38
C LEU A 15 26.38 -8.93 8.98
N LEU A 16 25.68 -9.64 9.86
CA LEU A 16 24.41 -10.32 9.50
C LEU A 16 23.17 -9.70 10.15
N ALA A 17 23.23 -8.50 10.69
CA ALA A 17 22.02 -7.76 11.06
C ALA A 17 21.45 -7.06 9.83
N SER A 18 21.02 -7.83 8.83
CA SER A 18 20.10 -7.33 7.81
C SER A 18 18.76 -7.05 8.50
N CYS A 19 18.55 -5.81 8.90
CA CYS A 19 17.23 -5.33 9.34
C CYS A 19 16.28 -5.43 8.15
N SER A 20 15.55 -6.54 8.02
CA SER A 20 14.48 -6.62 7.04
C SER A 20 13.36 -5.67 7.49
N THR A 21 13.11 -4.63 6.71
CA THR A 21 12.05 -3.65 6.93
C THR A 21 10.70 -4.10 6.37
N ILE A 22 10.64 -5.32 5.84
CA ILE A 22 9.47 -5.94 5.25
C ILE A 22 9.14 -7.20 6.04
N SER A 23 7.86 -7.38 6.33
CA SER A 23 7.31 -8.59 6.93
C SER A 23 7.48 -9.79 5.99
N LYS A 24 7.43 -11.02 6.54
CA LYS A 24 7.36 -12.23 5.72
C LYS A 24 6.08 -12.24 4.90
N PHE A 25 6.08 -12.96 3.76
CA PHE A 25 4.89 -13.19 2.96
C PHE A 25 3.70 -13.61 3.81
N ASP A 26 2.58 -13.00 3.54
CA ASP A 26 1.31 -13.27 4.20
C ASP A 26 0.22 -13.45 3.13
N GLN A 27 -0.33 -14.66 3.05
CA GLN A 27 -1.36 -15.02 2.08
C GLN A 27 -2.62 -14.15 2.23
N TYR A 28 -3.00 -13.82 3.47
CA TYR A 28 -4.15 -12.97 3.72
C TYR A 28 -3.91 -11.55 3.22
N ALA A 29 -2.78 -10.94 3.60
CA ALA A 29 -2.42 -9.59 3.15
C ALA A 29 -2.38 -9.49 1.63
N TYR A 30 -1.73 -10.44 0.96
CA TYR A 30 -1.67 -10.48 -0.51
C TYR A 30 -3.06 -10.59 -1.15
N SER A 31 -3.88 -11.53 -0.66
CA SER A 31 -5.23 -11.77 -1.19
C SER A 31 -6.14 -10.57 -0.98
N GLN A 32 -6.12 -9.95 0.20
CA GLN A 32 -6.93 -8.78 0.50
C GLN A 32 -6.49 -7.56 -0.31
N THR A 33 -5.19 -7.31 -0.45
CA THR A 33 -4.68 -6.20 -1.26
C THR A 33 -5.11 -6.33 -2.71
N THR A 34 -5.03 -7.52 -3.29
CA THR A 34 -5.45 -7.76 -4.69
C THR A 34 -6.96 -7.64 -4.88
N SER A 35 -7.77 -8.09 -3.92
CA SER A 35 -9.23 -7.92 -3.93
C SER A 35 -9.61 -6.44 -3.83
N LEU A 36 -9.05 -5.74 -2.84
CA LEU A 36 -9.31 -4.30 -2.64
C LEU A 36 -8.92 -3.44 -3.85
N LYS A 37 -7.86 -3.80 -4.58
CA LYS A 37 -7.54 -3.12 -5.83
C LYS A 37 -8.74 -3.13 -6.78
N VAL A 38 -9.37 -4.29 -6.96
CA VAL A 38 -10.53 -4.43 -7.86
C VAL A 38 -11.70 -3.59 -7.36
N ASP A 39 -12.02 -3.66 -6.09
CA ASP A 39 -13.15 -2.94 -5.50
C ASP A 39 -12.94 -1.42 -5.57
N VAL A 40 -11.72 -0.94 -5.27
CA VAL A 40 -11.34 0.48 -5.40
C VAL A 40 -11.48 0.97 -6.84
N LEU A 41 -10.93 0.23 -7.83
CA LEU A 41 -11.01 0.64 -9.22
C LEU A 41 -12.45 0.62 -9.75
N ASN A 42 -13.28 -0.32 -9.30
CA ASN A 42 -14.69 -0.36 -9.64
C ASN A 42 -15.45 0.87 -9.10
N VAL A 43 -15.29 1.16 -7.81
CA VAL A 43 -15.93 2.33 -7.19
C VAL A 43 -15.48 3.64 -7.83
N MET A 44 -14.19 3.76 -8.17
CA MET A 44 -13.68 4.93 -8.91
C MET A 44 -14.33 5.10 -10.28
N GLY A 45 -14.64 3.99 -10.96
CA GLY A 45 -15.31 3.99 -12.25
C GLY A 45 -16.70 4.65 -12.22
N HIS A 46 -17.36 4.65 -11.07
CA HIS A 46 -18.67 5.29 -10.89
C HIS A 46 -18.59 6.81 -10.69
N ALA A 47 -17.40 7.41 -10.64
CA ALA A 47 -17.24 8.83 -10.32
C ALA A 47 -17.71 9.80 -11.42
N THR A 48 -18.16 9.31 -12.57
CA THR A 48 -18.94 10.09 -13.55
C THR A 48 -20.36 10.38 -13.07
N ASP A 49 -20.84 9.63 -12.08
CA ASP A 49 -22.13 9.83 -11.43
C ASP A 49 -22.03 10.68 -10.18
N SER A 50 -23.16 11.11 -9.64
CA SER A 50 -23.20 11.84 -8.39
C SER A 50 -22.64 11.02 -7.24
N PHE A 51 -21.71 11.59 -6.48
CA PHE A 51 -21.15 10.96 -5.27
C PHE A 51 -22.23 10.41 -4.34
N ALA A 52 -23.35 11.15 -4.16
CA ALA A 52 -24.41 10.76 -3.25
C ALA A 52 -25.07 9.41 -3.60
N VAL A 53 -25.07 9.03 -4.89
CA VAL A 53 -25.61 7.75 -5.35
C VAL A 53 -24.75 6.56 -4.92
N HIS A 54 -23.43 6.78 -4.80
CA HIS A 54 -22.45 5.74 -4.50
C HIS A 54 -21.84 5.86 -3.09
N ALA A 55 -22.40 6.73 -2.24
CA ALA A 55 -21.82 7.04 -0.92
C ALA A 55 -21.66 5.78 -0.03
N ASP A 56 -22.62 4.86 -0.07
CA ASP A 56 -22.58 3.63 0.73
C ASP A 56 -21.52 2.65 0.20
N GLU A 57 -21.39 2.53 -1.12
CA GLU A 57 -20.37 1.72 -1.76
C GLU A 57 -18.94 2.24 -1.45
N VAL A 58 -18.77 3.57 -1.54
CA VAL A 58 -17.51 4.24 -1.14
C VAL A 58 -17.21 3.96 0.33
N LEU A 59 -18.18 4.09 1.23
CA LEU A 59 -18.01 3.85 2.66
C LEU A 59 -17.59 2.40 2.92
N GLN A 60 -18.19 1.44 2.22
CA GLN A 60 -17.82 0.03 2.33
C GLN A 60 -16.35 -0.18 1.96
N VAL A 61 -15.92 0.31 0.79
CA VAL A 61 -14.53 0.18 0.33
C VAL A 61 -13.56 0.88 1.29
N GLN A 62 -13.86 2.10 1.74
CA GLN A 62 -13.03 2.80 2.72
C GLN A 62 -12.91 2.04 4.05
N THR A 63 -13.99 1.35 4.47
CA THR A 63 -13.97 0.52 5.67
C THR A 63 -13.04 -0.67 5.51
N GLU A 64 -13.09 -1.37 4.37
CA GLU A 64 -12.19 -2.49 4.11
C GLU A 64 -10.72 -2.04 3.98
N MET A 65 -10.46 -0.89 3.37
CA MET A 65 -9.13 -0.30 3.33
C MET A 65 -8.61 0.06 4.72
N SER A 66 -9.49 0.56 5.60
CA SER A 66 -9.12 0.87 6.99
C SER A 66 -8.79 -0.39 7.79
N LYS A 67 -9.56 -1.48 7.59
CA LYS A 67 -9.27 -2.80 8.20
C LYS A 67 -7.91 -3.32 7.72
N MET A 68 -7.61 -3.19 6.44
CA MET A 68 -6.35 -3.63 5.89
C MET A 68 -5.18 -2.81 6.41
N TYR A 69 -5.33 -1.48 6.53
CA TYR A 69 -4.35 -0.61 7.15
C TYR A 69 -4.06 -1.04 8.61
N GLU A 70 -5.10 -1.28 9.42
CA GLU A 70 -4.92 -1.73 10.81
C GLU A 70 -4.26 -3.10 10.89
N TYR A 71 -4.55 -3.99 9.96
CA TYR A 71 -3.87 -5.29 9.86
C TYR A 71 -2.37 -5.10 9.59
N GLU A 72 -2.01 -4.32 8.57
CA GLU A 72 -0.63 -4.08 8.17
C GLU A 72 0.19 -3.33 9.22
N LYS A 73 -0.41 -2.35 9.87
CA LYS A 73 0.19 -1.58 10.96
C LYS A 73 0.62 -2.45 12.14
N ASN A 74 -0.12 -3.51 12.42
CA ASN A 74 0.15 -4.41 13.54
C ASN A 74 1.09 -5.57 13.19
N ARG A 75 1.52 -5.71 11.92
CA ARG A 75 2.47 -6.73 11.51
C ARG A 75 3.91 -6.33 11.90
N PRO A 76 4.72 -7.25 12.45
CA PRO A 76 6.11 -6.96 12.80
C PRO A 76 6.94 -6.65 11.54
N LYS A 77 7.86 -5.69 11.64
CA LYS A 77 8.80 -5.31 10.56
C LYS A 77 8.12 -4.88 9.25
N ASN A 78 6.99 -4.18 9.34
CA ASN A 78 6.13 -3.86 8.21
C ASN A 78 6.01 -2.35 7.91
N ILE A 79 7.00 -1.56 8.32
CA ILE A 79 6.96 -0.08 8.26
C ILE A 79 6.72 0.45 6.84
N ILE A 80 7.27 -0.20 5.81
CA ILE A 80 7.16 0.26 4.43
C ILE A 80 5.74 0.06 3.94
N THR A 81 5.19 -1.13 4.08
CA THR A 81 3.81 -1.44 3.67
C THR A 81 2.80 -0.59 4.45
N GLU A 82 2.99 -0.39 5.76
CA GLU A 82 2.18 0.52 6.57
C GLU A 82 2.16 1.95 5.99
N LYS A 83 3.33 2.49 5.62
CA LYS A 83 3.42 3.82 4.99
C LYS A 83 2.69 3.87 3.64
N MET A 84 2.80 2.84 2.83
CA MET A 84 2.10 2.78 1.54
C MET A 84 0.58 2.81 1.74
N TRP A 85 0.05 2.07 2.71
CA TRP A 85 -1.36 2.12 3.08
C TRP A 85 -1.78 3.48 3.65
N THR A 86 -0.91 4.14 4.42
CA THR A 86 -1.15 5.50 4.92
C THR A 86 -1.35 6.47 3.76
N VAL A 87 -0.46 6.44 2.77
CA VAL A 87 -0.53 7.33 1.60
C VAL A 87 -1.75 7.03 0.73
N LEU A 88 -2.12 5.75 0.56
CA LEU A 88 -3.34 5.37 -0.17
C LEU A 88 -4.62 5.94 0.47
N ASN A 89 -4.69 5.95 1.81
CA ASN A 89 -5.86 6.38 2.57
C ASN A 89 -5.90 7.90 2.84
N ASP A 90 -4.80 8.63 2.61
CA ASP A 90 -4.71 10.05 2.94
C ASP A 90 -5.73 10.88 2.14
N SER A 91 -6.73 11.44 2.86
CA SER A 91 -7.80 12.26 2.28
C SER A 91 -7.30 13.59 1.72
N THR A 92 -6.11 14.03 2.10
CA THR A 92 -5.44 15.25 1.62
C THR A 92 -4.43 14.96 0.51
N GLY A 93 -4.15 13.69 0.25
CA GLY A 93 -3.19 13.22 -0.73
C GLY A 93 -3.72 13.16 -2.15
N HIS A 94 -2.97 12.50 -3.02
CA HIS A 94 -3.27 12.38 -4.44
C HIS A 94 -3.72 10.97 -4.86
N LEU A 95 -3.82 10.03 -3.91
CA LEU A 95 -4.28 8.67 -4.16
C LEU A 95 -5.77 8.51 -3.80
N PHE A 96 -6.17 7.31 -3.38
CA PHE A 96 -7.60 6.99 -3.23
C PHE A 96 -8.32 7.91 -2.25
N GLY A 97 -7.74 8.20 -1.08
CA GLY A 97 -8.37 9.11 -0.11
C GLY A 97 -8.64 10.50 -0.70
N GLY A 98 -7.65 11.08 -1.39
CA GLY A 98 -7.79 12.38 -2.08
C GLY A 98 -8.76 12.32 -3.26
N PHE A 99 -8.77 11.23 -4.04
CA PHE A 99 -9.74 11.02 -5.12
C PHE A 99 -11.20 11.06 -4.59
N ILE A 100 -11.48 10.35 -3.50
CA ILE A 100 -12.80 10.34 -2.87
C ILE A 100 -13.17 11.73 -2.33
N THR A 101 -12.22 12.42 -1.69
CA THR A 101 -12.43 13.80 -1.20
C THR A 101 -12.82 14.74 -2.35
N ARG A 102 -12.12 14.62 -3.48
CA ARG A 102 -12.42 15.40 -4.68
C ARG A 102 -13.79 15.06 -5.26
N TRP A 103 -14.11 13.78 -5.43
CA TRP A 103 -15.41 13.35 -5.93
C TRP A 103 -16.56 13.85 -5.05
N LYS A 104 -16.43 13.73 -3.73
CA LYS A 104 -17.40 14.25 -2.78
C LYS A 104 -17.60 15.77 -2.91
N LYS A 105 -16.52 16.52 -3.13
CA LYS A 105 -16.55 17.98 -3.27
C LYS A 105 -17.17 18.44 -4.59
N GLU A 106 -16.80 17.79 -5.70
CA GLU A 106 -17.20 18.18 -7.05
C GLU A 106 -18.52 17.53 -7.49
N GLY A 107 -18.95 16.48 -6.80
CA GLY A 107 -20.16 15.72 -7.10
C GLY A 107 -19.99 14.70 -8.23
N LYS A 108 -19.30 15.07 -9.30
CA LYS A 108 -18.94 14.25 -10.47
C LYS A 108 -17.53 14.59 -10.91
N LEU A 109 -16.83 13.60 -11.48
CA LEU A 109 -15.47 13.80 -12.00
C LEU A 109 -15.39 13.57 -13.51
N ASP A 110 -14.38 14.16 -14.12
CA ASP A 110 -14.08 14.00 -15.54
C ASP A 110 -13.58 12.58 -15.84
N PRO A 111 -14.07 11.92 -16.94
CA PRO A 111 -13.67 10.54 -17.27
C PRO A 111 -12.17 10.36 -17.54
N VAL A 112 -11.49 11.38 -18.07
CA VAL A 112 -10.04 11.30 -18.32
C VAL A 112 -9.29 11.32 -17.00
N PHE A 113 -9.67 12.21 -16.09
CA PHE A 113 -9.12 12.27 -14.74
C PHE A 113 -9.34 10.94 -13.97
N ILE A 114 -10.55 10.36 -14.08
CA ILE A 114 -10.86 9.07 -13.45
C ILE A 114 -9.90 7.99 -13.96
N LYS A 115 -9.75 7.88 -15.28
CA LYS A 115 -8.91 6.87 -15.91
C LYS A 115 -7.44 7.00 -15.52
N GLU A 116 -6.91 8.22 -15.52
CA GLU A 116 -5.54 8.51 -15.09
C GLU A 116 -5.33 8.15 -13.61
N SER A 117 -6.26 8.57 -12.74
CA SER A 117 -6.24 8.24 -11.32
C SER A 117 -6.31 6.74 -11.06
N GLN A 118 -7.17 6.01 -11.79
CA GLN A 118 -7.24 4.53 -11.72
C GLN A 118 -5.90 3.89 -12.09
N GLY A 119 -5.18 4.42 -13.08
CA GLY A 119 -3.86 3.94 -13.46
C GLY A 119 -2.84 4.08 -12.34
N VAL A 120 -2.76 5.26 -11.73
CA VAL A 120 -1.82 5.56 -10.64
C VAL A 120 -2.16 4.76 -9.39
N ILE A 121 -3.43 4.76 -8.97
CA ILE A 121 -3.88 4.06 -7.76
C ILE A 121 -3.75 2.54 -7.93
N GLY A 122 -4.12 2.02 -9.10
CA GLY A 122 -3.95 0.60 -9.43
C GLY A 122 -2.49 0.16 -9.36
N SER A 123 -1.55 0.99 -9.85
CA SER A 123 -0.12 0.73 -9.76
C SER A 123 0.38 0.72 -8.32
N SER A 124 -0.15 1.59 -7.45
CA SER A 124 0.19 1.60 -6.03
C SER A 124 -0.23 0.30 -5.32
N PHE A 125 -1.41 -0.25 -5.64
CA PHE A 125 -1.82 -1.57 -5.15
C PHE A 125 -0.94 -2.70 -5.67
N ASP A 126 -0.54 -2.64 -6.95
CA ASP A 126 0.38 -3.62 -7.53
C ASP A 126 1.73 -3.60 -6.83
N GLU A 127 2.24 -2.43 -6.50
CA GLU A 127 3.51 -2.27 -5.79
C GLU A 127 3.44 -2.88 -4.39
N ILE A 128 2.35 -2.65 -3.63
CA ILE A 128 2.11 -3.30 -2.34
C ILE A 128 2.07 -4.83 -2.50
N SER A 129 1.30 -5.33 -3.47
CA SER A 129 1.17 -6.77 -3.72
C SER A 129 2.48 -7.42 -4.11
N GLN A 130 3.30 -6.74 -4.92
CA GLN A 130 4.63 -7.22 -5.33
C GLN A 130 5.63 -7.20 -4.17
N LEU A 131 5.54 -6.22 -3.29
CA LEU A 131 6.33 -6.15 -2.08
C LEU A 131 5.96 -7.31 -1.14
N GLU A 132 4.66 -7.55 -0.91
CA GLU A 132 4.15 -8.66 -0.08
C GLU A 132 4.54 -10.03 -0.65
N SER A 133 4.50 -10.21 -1.96
CA SER A 133 4.88 -11.46 -2.61
C SER A 133 6.39 -11.66 -2.75
N GLY A 134 7.20 -10.67 -2.39
CA GLY A 134 8.65 -10.68 -2.55
C GLY A 134 9.14 -10.53 -4.00
N LYS A 135 8.27 -10.16 -4.92
CA LYS A 135 8.64 -9.84 -6.32
C LYS A 135 9.56 -8.63 -6.41
N ILE A 136 9.34 -7.64 -5.56
CA ILE A 136 10.20 -6.47 -5.42
C ILE A 136 10.75 -6.39 -4.00
N LYS A 137 11.90 -5.71 -3.87
CA LYS A 137 12.51 -5.43 -2.56
C LYS A 137 12.16 -4.00 -2.14
N SER A 138 12.30 -3.72 -0.85
CA SER A 138 12.03 -2.39 -0.28
C SER A 138 12.77 -1.24 -0.97
N GLN A 139 13.97 -1.49 -1.51
CA GLN A 139 14.76 -0.50 -2.24
C GLN A 139 14.21 -0.17 -3.63
N GLN A 140 13.23 -0.92 -4.11
CA GLN A 140 12.60 -0.77 -5.43
C GLN A 140 11.23 -0.11 -5.37
N VAL A 141 10.76 0.20 -4.15
CA VAL A 141 9.49 0.93 -3.95
C VAL A 141 9.69 2.37 -4.43
N THR A 142 8.84 2.80 -5.34
CA THR A 142 8.86 4.16 -5.90
C THR A 142 8.33 5.14 -4.86
N ASN A 143 9.10 6.17 -4.54
CA ASN A 143 8.69 7.25 -3.63
C ASN A 143 7.78 8.26 -4.33
#